data_df909341667ca783462abc6b350c9633
#
_entry.id   df909341667ca783462abc6b350c9633
#
_cell.length_a   1.000
_cell.length_b   1.000
_cell.length_c   1.000
_cell.angle_alpha   90.00
_cell.angle_beta   90.00
_cell.angle_gamma   90.00
#
_symmetry.space_group_name_H-M   'P 1'
#
loop_
_entity.id
_entity.type
_entity.pdbx_description
1 polymer ?
#
loop_
_entity_poly.entity_id
_entity_poly.type
_entity_poly.pdbx_seq_one_letter_code
_entity_poly.pdbx_strand_id
1 'polypeptide(L)'
;MSKLSNKIVNGNCLKEIKKIPDKSFDLVFADPPYNMQIGESLTRPDASKVNGVNDKWDKFNSFKDYDTFCKAWLIECKRILKDNGSIWVIGSYHNIFRLGYHLQNLNYWLLNDVIWRKNNPMPNFRGTRFTNAHETLIWASKSKKSKYTFNYQSLKCLNDDLQMRSDWILPICSGKERLKKNNGKKVHSTQKPEALLHRILLATTNKGDSIFDPFLGTGTTAVVSKKLGRNYYGIEKDLKYF
;
A
#
# COMPACT_ATOMS: atom_id res chain seq x y z
N MET A 1 -6.96 26.70 4.06
CA MET A 1 -6.36 25.39 3.70
C MET A 1 -6.48 24.50 4.91
N SER A 2 -7.01 23.27 4.76
CA SER A 2 -7.25 22.40 5.91
C SER A 2 -5.91 22.03 6.57
N LYS A 3 -5.88 21.91 7.91
CA LYS A 3 -4.70 21.47 8.70
C LYS A 3 -4.17 20.07 8.30
N LEU A 4 -4.87 19.38 7.37
CA LEU A 4 -4.59 18.02 6.91
C LEU A 4 -4.00 17.94 5.50
N SER A 5 -3.71 19.07 4.85
CA SER A 5 -3.20 19.08 3.47
C SER A 5 -1.67 19.07 3.45
N ASN A 6 -1.11 18.14 2.65
CA ASN A 6 0.33 18.03 2.37
C ASN A 6 1.20 17.89 3.64
N LYS A 7 0.79 16.94 4.50
CA LYS A 7 1.44 16.72 5.80
C LYS A 7 1.90 15.27 5.94
N ILE A 8 3.07 15.12 6.55
CA ILE A 8 3.58 13.82 7.03
C ILE A 8 3.71 13.92 8.55
N VAL A 9 3.30 12.87 9.25
CA VAL A 9 3.35 12.80 10.71
C VAL A 9 4.17 11.60 11.13
N ASN A 10 5.16 11.82 12.00
CA ASN A 10 5.84 10.71 12.64
C ASN A 10 5.03 10.24 13.84
N GLY A 11 4.70 8.94 13.85
CA GLY A 11 3.91 8.37 14.93
C GLY A 11 3.31 7.00 14.63
N ASN A 12 2.67 6.44 15.64
CA ASN A 12 1.94 5.18 15.49
C ASN A 12 0.60 5.44 14.78
N CYS A 13 0.34 4.74 13.68
CA CYS A 13 -0.87 4.93 12.87
C CYS A 13 -2.16 4.80 13.70
N LEU A 14 -2.26 3.84 14.63
CA LEU A 14 -3.46 3.66 15.48
C LEU A 14 -3.70 4.82 16.45
N LYS A 15 -2.65 5.57 16.81
CA LYS A 15 -2.77 6.76 17.68
C LYS A 15 -3.07 8.00 16.86
N GLU A 16 -2.32 8.20 15.78
CA GLU A 16 -2.40 9.42 14.98
C GLU A 16 -3.70 9.51 14.16
N ILE A 17 -4.19 8.38 13.63
CA ILE A 17 -5.42 8.34 12.83
C ILE A 17 -6.67 8.78 13.63
N LYS A 18 -6.68 8.53 14.95
CA LYS A 18 -7.77 8.94 15.85
C LYS A 18 -7.90 10.47 15.99
N LYS A 19 -6.83 11.22 15.70
CA LYS A 19 -6.81 12.69 15.74
C LYS A 19 -7.39 13.32 14.47
N ILE A 20 -7.65 12.49 13.45
CA ILE A 20 -8.17 12.92 12.16
C ILE A 20 -9.68 12.98 12.22
N PRO A 21 -10.32 14.09 11.78
CA PRO A 21 -11.78 14.18 11.71
C PRO A 21 -12.39 13.13 10.76
N ASP A 22 -13.65 12.81 10.99
CA ASP A 22 -14.43 11.95 10.10
C ASP A 22 -14.52 12.56 8.70
N LYS A 23 -14.67 11.70 7.68
CA LYS A 23 -14.95 12.10 6.29
C LYS A 23 -13.96 13.11 5.72
N SER A 24 -12.66 12.94 6.02
CA SER A 24 -11.58 13.87 5.63
C SER A 24 -10.95 13.55 4.28
N PHE A 25 -10.95 12.27 3.85
CA PHE A 25 -10.18 11.81 2.69
C PHE A 25 -11.04 11.17 1.62
N ASP A 26 -10.63 11.41 0.36
CA ASP A 26 -11.26 10.82 -0.83
C ASP A 26 -10.75 9.41 -1.08
N LEU A 27 -9.47 9.17 -0.80
CA LEU A 27 -8.82 7.87 -0.96
C LEU A 27 -7.93 7.54 0.24
N VAL A 28 -7.94 6.27 0.62
CA VAL A 28 -6.90 5.66 1.45
C VAL A 28 -6.09 4.69 0.59
N PHE A 29 -4.77 4.81 0.61
CA PHE A 29 -3.86 3.76 0.15
C PHE A 29 -3.12 3.20 1.36
N ALA A 30 -3.12 1.89 1.53
CA ALA A 30 -2.50 1.24 2.67
C ALA A 30 -1.60 0.08 2.25
N ASP A 31 -0.33 0.15 2.65
CA ASP A 31 0.68 -0.92 2.53
C ASP A 31 1.07 -1.38 3.95
N PRO A 32 0.16 -2.12 4.64
CA PRO A 32 0.36 -2.49 6.03
C PRO A 32 1.50 -3.50 6.21
N PRO A 33 2.01 -3.73 7.43
CA PRO A 33 2.86 -4.87 7.74
C PRO A 33 2.26 -6.17 7.21
N TYR A 34 3.10 -7.05 6.64
CA TYR A 34 2.64 -8.31 6.02
C TYR A 34 2.62 -9.49 6.99
N ASN A 35 3.22 -9.32 8.17
CA ASN A 35 3.46 -10.41 9.12
C ASN A 35 4.16 -11.59 8.45
N MET A 36 5.24 -11.29 7.73
CA MET A 36 5.98 -12.29 6.98
C MET A 36 6.63 -13.29 7.92
N GLN A 37 6.22 -14.56 7.80
CA GLN A 37 6.78 -15.68 8.53
C GLN A 37 8.09 -16.15 7.86
N ILE A 38 9.11 -15.29 7.87
CA ILE A 38 10.42 -15.63 7.31
C ILE A 38 11.27 -16.18 8.44
N GLY A 39 11.74 -17.43 8.31
CA GLY A 39 12.68 -18.04 9.25
C GLY A 39 14.02 -17.27 9.32
N GLU A 40 14.76 -17.47 10.39
CA GLU A 40 15.89 -16.63 10.82
C GLU A 40 17.04 -16.46 9.83
N SER A 41 17.21 -17.29 8.79
CA SER A 41 18.26 -17.12 7.80
C SER A 41 17.83 -17.53 6.40
N LEU A 42 17.83 -16.57 5.47
CA LEU A 42 17.79 -16.84 4.05
C LEU A 42 19.24 -16.89 3.53
N THR A 43 19.66 -18.03 3.01
CA THR A 43 20.95 -18.19 2.34
C THR A 43 20.71 -18.45 0.84
N ARG A 44 21.59 -17.91 0.00
CA ARG A 44 21.63 -18.25 -1.43
C ARG A 44 22.27 -19.65 -1.61
N PRO A 45 22.16 -20.23 -2.82
CA PRO A 45 22.83 -21.50 -3.12
C PRO A 45 24.35 -21.46 -2.91
N ASP A 46 24.98 -20.29 -3.03
CA ASP A 46 26.40 -20.03 -2.79
C ASP A 46 26.74 -19.81 -1.30
N ALA A 47 25.84 -20.19 -0.38
CA ALA A 47 25.94 -19.98 1.07
C ALA A 47 26.00 -18.52 1.54
N SER A 48 25.93 -17.53 0.65
CA SER A 48 25.89 -16.12 1.05
C SER A 48 24.56 -15.78 1.73
N LYS A 49 24.60 -14.98 2.81
CA LYS A 49 23.40 -14.55 3.54
C LYS A 49 22.60 -13.54 2.72
N VAL A 50 21.29 -13.73 2.66
CA VAL A 50 20.35 -12.75 2.12
C VAL A 50 19.74 -11.99 3.28
N ASN A 51 19.88 -10.68 3.28
CA ASN A 51 19.09 -9.82 4.17
C ASN A 51 17.63 -9.81 3.70
N GLY A 52 16.84 -10.74 4.21
CA GLY A 52 15.38 -10.73 4.08
C GLY A 52 14.78 -9.58 4.87
N VAL A 53 13.48 -9.33 4.66
CA VAL A 53 12.72 -8.39 5.51
C VAL A 53 12.59 -9.04 6.89
N ASN A 54 13.36 -8.56 7.86
CA ASN A 54 13.36 -9.02 9.24
C ASN A 54 13.13 -7.85 10.20
N ASP A 55 12.39 -6.87 9.74
CA ASP A 55 12.11 -5.65 10.47
C ASP A 55 11.12 -5.93 11.62
N LYS A 56 11.39 -5.38 12.81
CA LYS A 56 10.55 -5.58 14.01
C LYS A 56 9.12 -5.12 13.82
N TRP A 57 8.87 -4.15 12.94
CA TRP A 57 7.52 -3.63 12.67
C TRP A 57 6.64 -4.62 11.88
N ASP A 58 7.23 -5.63 11.22
CA ASP A 58 6.50 -6.67 10.45
C ASP A 58 6.25 -7.95 11.27
N LYS A 59 6.55 -7.97 12.57
CA LYS A 59 6.40 -9.15 13.42
C LYS A 59 5.27 -8.99 14.42
N PHE A 60 4.37 -9.98 14.45
CA PHE A 60 3.30 -10.11 15.43
C PHE A 60 3.43 -11.43 16.17
N ASN A 61 3.05 -11.46 17.44
CA ASN A 61 3.18 -12.67 18.27
C ASN A 61 2.21 -13.77 17.84
N SER A 62 1.06 -13.39 17.27
CA SER A 62 0.03 -14.32 16.79
C SER A 62 -0.77 -13.76 15.64
N PHE A 63 -1.47 -14.61 14.90
CA PHE A 63 -2.44 -14.15 13.91
C PHE A 63 -3.61 -13.38 14.56
N LYS A 64 -3.97 -13.69 15.81
CA LYS A 64 -4.99 -12.94 16.55
C LYS A 64 -4.55 -11.49 16.78
N ASP A 65 -3.29 -11.28 17.15
CA ASP A 65 -2.75 -9.92 17.34
C ASP A 65 -2.70 -9.17 16.03
N TYR A 66 -2.29 -9.85 14.94
CA TYR A 66 -2.30 -9.28 13.61
C TYR A 66 -3.72 -8.89 13.14
N ASP A 67 -4.69 -9.76 13.34
CA ASP A 67 -6.10 -9.51 13.01
C ASP A 67 -6.67 -8.34 13.83
N THR A 68 -6.34 -8.26 15.11
CA THR A 68 -6.72 -7.13 15.97
C THR A 68 -6.14 -5.82 15.47
N PHE A 69 -4.87 -5.81 15.08
CA PHE A 69 -4.21 -4.68 14.47
C PHE A 69 -4.89 -4.28 13.14
N CYS A 70 -5.11 -5.25 12.24
CA CYS A 70 -5.74 -5.01 10.94
C CYS A 70 -7.14 -4.43 11.08
N LYS A 71 -7.96 -5.01 11.95
CA LYS A 71 -9.31 -4.53 12.23
C LYS A 71 -9.30 -3.10 12.76
N ALA A 72 -8.37 -2.77 13.67
CA ALA A 72 -8.32 -1.47 14.32
C ALA A 72 -8.04 -0.34 13.31
N TRP A 73 -7.02 -0.47 12.46
CA TRP A 73 -6.72 0.59 11.49
C TRP A 73 -7.75 0.66 10.36
N LEU A 74 -8.34 -0.48 9.95
CA LEU A 74 -9.39 -0.50 8.92
C LEU A 74 -10.67 0.21 9.38
N ILE A 75 -11.08 0.06 10.66
CA ILE A 75 -12.21 0.79 11.25
C ILE A 75 -11.97 2.30 11.15
N GLU A 76 -10.79 2.75 11.55
CA GLU A 76 -10.46 4.18 11.51
C GLU A 76 -10.34 4.70 10.07
N CYS A 77 -9.75 3.93 9.14
CA CYS A 77 -9.75 4.28 7.73
C CYS A 77 -11.18 4.47 7.18
N LYS A 78 -12.11 3.59 7.57
CA LYS A 78 -13.51 3.72 7.17
C LYS A 78 -14.16 4.99 7.73
N ARG A 79 -13.85 5.36 8.97
CA ARG A 79 -14.36 6.58 9.62
C ARG A 79 -13.90 7.83 8.88
N ILE A 80 -12.60 7.92 8.58
CA ILE A 80 -12.01 9.11 7.96
C ILE A 80 -12.26 9.23 6.45
N LEU A 81 -12.66 8.15 5.77
CA LEU A 81 -13.10 8.21 4.39
C LEU A 81 -14.39 9.02 4.25
N LYS A 82 -14.48 9.89 3.24
CA LYS A 82 -15.70 10.52 2.80
C LYS A 82 -16.72 9.46 2.36
N ASP A 83 -18.00 9.82 2.26
CA ASP A 83 -19.05 8.85 1.93
C ASP A 83 -18.86 8.21 0.53
N ASN A 84 -18.27 8.96 -0.40
CA ASN A 84 -17.91 8.49 -1.74
C ASN A 84 -16.44 8.04 -1.85
N GLY A 85 -15.72 7.98 -0.73
CA GLY A 85 -14.33 7.59 -0.69
C GLY A 85 -14.11 6.09 -0.91
N SER A 86 -12.89 5.75 -1.31
CA SER A 86 -12.47 4.37 -1.53
C SER A 86 -11.12 4.06 -0.86
N ILE A 87 -10.82 2.79 -0.72
CA ILE A 87 -9.57 2.30 -0.14
C ILE A 87 -8.90 1.31 -1.06
N TRP A 88 -7.60 1.41 -1.19
CA TRP A 88 -6.72 0.40 -1.74
C TRP A 88 -5.85 -0.18 -0.63
N VAL A 89 -5.83 -1.50 -0.54
CA VAL A 89 -4.97 -2.22 0.38
C VAL A 89 -4.13 -3.20 -0.40
N ILE A 90 -2.80 -3.12 -0.26
CA ILE A 90 -1.88 -4.03 -0.91
C ILE A 90 -1.36 -5.08 0.07
N GLY A 91 -1.11 -6.28 -0.42
CA GLY A 91 -0.54 -7.37 0.36
C GLY A 91 0.00 -8.49 -0.52
N SER A 92 0.66 -9.43 0.14
CA SER A 92 1.11 -10.69 -0.46
C SER A 92 0.24 -11.85 0.06
N TYR A 93 0.55 -13.07 -0.39
CA TYR A 93 -0.11 -14.29 0.10
C TYR A 93 -0.02 -14.47 1.63
N HIS A 94 0.86 -13.75 2.33
CA HIS A 94 0.96 -13.82 3.78
C HIS A 94 -0.23 -13.17 4.50
N ASN A 95 -0.79 -12.11 3.93
CA ASN A 95 -1.76 -11.27 4.64
C ASN A 95 -3.02 -10.90 3.84
N ILE A 96 -2.99 -10.95 2.51
CA ILE A 96 -4.07 -10.38 1.69
C ILE A 96 -5.43 -11.02 1.94
N PHE A 97 -5.48 -12.33 2.19
CA PHE A 97 -6.72 -13.05 2.48
C PHE A 97 -7.34 -12.60 3.80
N ARG A 98 -6.51 -12.31 4.83
CA ARG A 98 -6.97 -11.77 6.11
C ARG A 98 -7.48 -10.35 5.96
N LEU A 99 -6.79 -9.53 5.18
CA LEU A 99 -7.22 -8.16 4.88
C LEU A 99 -8.56 -8.15 4.14
N GLY A 100 -8.74 -9.02 3.14
CA GLY A 100 -10.00 -9.20 2.44
C GLY A 100 -11.15 -9.61 3.37
N TYR A 101 -10.90 -10.57 4.27
CA TYR A 101 -11.85 -10.97 5.30
C TYR A 101 -12.27 -9.79 6.20
N HIS A 102 -11.31 -9.00 6.69
CA HIS A 102 -11.61 -7.84 7.53
C HIS A 102 -12.37 -6.75 6.78
N LEU A 103 -12.01 -6.45 5.54
CA LEU A 103 -12.72 -5.47 4.72
C LEU A 103 -14.20 -5.85 4.56
N GLN A 104 -14.49 -7.12 4.26
CA GLN A 104 -15.87 -7.62 4.13
C GLN A 104 -16.64 -7.54 5.45
N ASN A 105 -16.05 -8.01 6.55
CA ASN A 105 -16.70 -7.96 7.87
C ASN A 105 -16.94 -6.53 8.40
N LEU A 106 -16.14 -5.58 7.95
CA LEU A 106 -16.33 -4.16 8.25
C LEU A 106 -17.30 -3.48 7.26
N ASN A 107 -17.98 -4.25 6.41
CA ASN A 107 -18.92 -3.75 5.41
C ASN A 107 -18.32 -2.68 4.46
N TYR A 108 -17.06 -2.85 4.06
CA TYR A 108 -16.58 -2.22 2.85
C TYR A 108 -17.18 -2.94 1.64
N TRP A 109 -17.41 -2.22 0.57
CA TRP A 109 -17.92 -2.81 -0.66
C TRP A 109 -16.75 -3.07 -1.61
N LEU A 110 -16.36 -4.34 -1.77
CA LEU A 110 -15.25 -4.72 -2.65
C LEU A 110 -15.63 -4.45 -4.11
N LEU A 111 -14.73 -3.80 -4.83
CA LEU A 111 -14.91 -3.42 -6.24
C LEU A 111 -14.09 -4.32 -7.16
N ASN A 112 -12.79 -4.48 -6.86
CA ASN A 112 -11.88 -5.38 -7.56
C ASN A 112 -10.80 -5.92 -6.62
N ASP A 113 -10.27 -7.07 -6.95
CA ASP A 113 -8.90 -7.44 -6.71
C ASP A 113 -8.06 -7.12 -7.95
N VAL A 114 -6.84 -6.64 -7.73
CA VAL A 114 -5.89 -6.32 -8.80
C VAL A 114 -4.57 -7.03 -8.52
N ILE A 115 -4.08 -7.74 -9.51
CA ILE A 115 -2.80 -8.44 -9.43
C ILE A 115 -1.69 -7.55 -10.00
N TRP A 116 -0.81 -7.08 -9.14
CA TRP A 116 0.45 -6.48 -9.59
C TRP A 116 1.46 -7.58 -9.89
N ARG A 117 1.63 -7.91 -11.15
CA ARG A 117 2.59 -8.87 -11.66
C ARG A 117 3.94 -8.18 -11.88
N LYS A 118 4.95 -8.63 -11.15
CA LYS A 118 6.31 -8.10 -11.23
C LYS A 118 7.02 -8.69 -12.44
N ASN A 119 7.54 -7.85 -13.34
CA ASN A 119 8.33 -8.35 -14.47
C ASN A 119 9.77 -8.73 -14.10
N ASN A 120 10.24 -8.30 -12.92
CA ASN A 120 11.58 -8.58 -12.37
C ASN A 120 11.52 -9.06 -10.90
N PRO A 121 10.76 -10.15 -10.60
CA PRO A 121 10.61 -10.63 -9.22
C PRO A 121 11.92 -11.18 -8.67
N MET A 122 12.08 -11.08 -7.34
CA MET A 122 13.19 -11.74 -6.65
C MET A 122 13.03 -13.26 -6.72
N PRO A 123 14.05 -14.02 -7.12
CA PRO A 123 13.95 -15.48 -7.21
C PRO A 123 13.78 -16.13 -5.82
N ASN A 124 13.21 -17.33 -5.80
CA ASN A 124 13.31 -18.19 -4.64
C ASN A 124 14.69 -18.83 -4.60
N PHE A 125 15.57 -18.34 -3.76
CA PHE A 125 16.97 -18.76 -3.73
C PHE A 125 17.18 -20.23 -3.38
N ARG A 126 16.25 -20.87 -2.64
CA ARG A 126 16.34 -22.29 -2.29
C ARG A 126 15.72 -23.22 -3.34
N GLY A 127 15.00 -22.69 -4.33
CA GLY A 127 14.33 -23.50 -5.34
C GLY A 127 13.26 -24.45 -4.80
N THR A 128 12.75 -24.21 -3.59
CA THR A 128 11.80 -25.10 -2.88
C THR A 128 10.34 -24.75 -3.09
N ARG A 129 10.05 -23.62 -3.76
CA ARG A 129 8.73 -23.13 -4.08
C ARG A 129 8.79 -22.14 -5.24
N PHE A 130 7.63 -21.77 -5.78
CA PHE A 130 7.55 -20.79 -6.85
C PHE A 130 8.13 -19.43 -6.45
N THR A 131 8.69 -18.71 -7.42
CA THR A 131 9.05 -17.30 -7.28
C THR A 131 7.81 -16.48 -6.98
N ASN A 132 7.86 -15.63 -5.95
CA ASN A 132 6.75 -14.74 -5.61
C ASN A 132 6.68 -13.56 -6.60
N ALA A 133 6.05 -13.80 -7.75
CA ALA A 133 6.03 -12.89 -8.89
C ALA A 133 4.91 -11.85 -8.85
N HIS A 134 4.04 -11.85 -7.84
CA HIS A 134 2.95 -10.86 -7.76
C HIS A 134 2.65 -10.43 -6.33
N GLU A 135 1.98 -9.31 -6.21
CA GLU A 135 1.23 -8.87 -5.04
C GLU A 135 -0.21 -8.58 -5.44
N THR A 136 -1.12 -8.70 -4.49
CA THR A 136 -2.54 -8.46 -4.71
C THR A 136 -2.93 -7.14 -4.05
N LEU A 137 -3.72 -6.35 -4.76
CA LEU A 137 -4.36 -5.16 -4.22
C LEU A 137 -5.86 -5.40 -4.15
N ILE A 138 -6.48 -5.01 -3.06
CA ILE A 138 -7.94 -4.99 -2.93
C ILE A 138 -8.39 -3.55 -3.01
N TRP A 139 -9.29 -3.26 -3.96
CA TRP A 139 -9.97 -1.97 -4.07
C TRP A 139 -11.40 -2.09 -3.55
N ALA A 140 -11.76 -1.22 -2.64
CA ALA A 140 -13.09 -1.22 -2.05
C ALA A 140 -13.61 0.21 -1.86
N SER A 141 -14.90 0.42 -2.01
CA SER A 141 -15.54 1.65 -1.59
C SER A 141 -15.98 1.58 -0.13
N LYS A 142 -16.19 2.74 0.50
CA LYS A 142 -16.62 2.84 1.90
C LYS A 142 -17.89 2.04 2.17
N SER A 143 -18.81 1.99 1.21
CA SER A 143 -20.05 1.24 1.28
C SER A 143 -20.60 0.93 -0.11
N LYS A 144 -21.59 0.04 -0.20
CA LYS A 144 -22.32 -0.26 -1.45
C LYS A 144 -22.99 0.99 -2.07
N LYS A 145 -23.34 1.99 -1.27
CA LYS A 145 -23.98 3.23 -1.71
C LYS A 145 -23.01 4.32 -2.17
N SER A 146 -21.72 4.14 -1.97
CA SER A 146 -20.69 5.12 -2.34
C SER A 146 -20.64 5.33 -3.85
N LYS A 147 -20.64 6.60 -4.28
CA LYS A 147 -20.39 7.00 -5.67
C LYS A 147 -18.89 7.27 -5.84
N TYR A 148 -18.11 6.22 -5.84
CA TYR A 148 -16.66 6.31 -5.93
C TYR A 148 -16.19 6.83 -7.29
N THR A 149 -15.00 7.44 -7.33
CA THR A 149 -14.38 7.90 -8.58
C THR A 149 -13.75 6.73 -9.32
N PHE A 150 -14.01 6.63 -10.63
CA PHE A 150 -13.29 5.75 -11.55
C PHE A 150 -13.10 6.45 -12.90
N ASN A 151 -11.87 6.79 -13.21
CA ASN A 151 -11.49 7.57 -14.39
C ASN A 151 -11.25 6.67 -15.61
N TYR A 152 -12.33 6.07 -16.11
CA TYR A 152 -12.31 5.09 -17.19
C TYR A 152 -11.54 5.55 -18.43
N GLN A 153 -11.82 6.77 -18.91
CA GLN A 153 -11.17 7.29 -20.13
C GLN A 153 -9.68 7.52 -19.95
N SER A 154 -9.27 8.05 -18.80
CA SER A 154 -7.84 8.24 -18.49
C SER A 154 -7.07 6.91 -18.46
N LEU A 155 -7.71 5.85 -18.00
CA LEU A 155 -7.11 4.52 -17.99
C LEU A 155 -7.03 3.90 -19.38
N LYS A 156 -8.02 4.12 -20.24
CA LYS A 156 -7.97 3.70 -21.65
C LYS A 156 -6.79 4.33 -22.37
N CYS A 157 -6.58 5.65 -22.19
CA CYS A 157 -5.43 6.34 -22.78
C CYS A 157 -4.07 5.78 -22.35
N LEU A 158 -3.99 5.15 -21.17
CA LEU A 158 -2.79 4.48 -20.68
C LEU A 158 -2.67 3.01 -21.12
N ASN A 159 -3.63 2.49 -21.88
CA ASN A 159 -3.73 1.08 -22.23
C ASN A 159 -4.15 0.89 -23.69
N ASP A 160 -3.51 1.61 -24.60
CA ASP A 160 -3.72 1.52 -26.05
C ASP A 160 -5.21 1.63 -26.44
N ASP A 161 -5.92 2.54 -25.80
CA ASP A 161 -7.37 2.79 -25.94
C ASP A 161 -8.28 1.60 -25.59
N LEU A 162 -7.73 0.59 -24.90
CA LEU A 162 -8.46 -0.56 -24.38
C LEU A 162 -8.79 -0.39 -22.91
N GLN A 163 -9.86 -1.04 -22.45
CA GLN A 163 -10.20 -1.08 -21.03
C GLN A 163 -9.04 -1.66 -20.20
N MET A 164 -8.63 -0.93 -19.15
CA MET A 164 -7.60 -1.42 -18.23
C MET A 164 -8.06 -2.66 -17.51
N ARG A 165 -7.22 -3.69 -17.53
CA ARG A 165 -7.47 -4.97 -16.86
C ARG A 165 -7.00 -4.93 -15.40
N SER A 166 -7.39 -5.93 -14.62
CA SER A 166 -6.99 -6.11 -13.22
C SER A 166 -5.67 -6.87 -13.03
N ASP A 167 -4.91 -7.12 -14.10
CA ASP A 167 -3.58 -7.73 -14.07
C ASP A 167 -2.53 -6.76 -14.60
N TRP A 168 -1.85 -6.08 -13.70
CA TRP A 168 -0.89 -5.03 -14.04
C TRP A 168 0.54 -5.55 -14.07
N ILE A 169 1.23 -5.41 -15.19
CA ILE A 169 2.66 -5.74 -15.31
C ILE A 169 3.45 -4.46 -15.03
N LEU A 170 4.15 -4.41 -13.90
CA LEU A 170 4.99 -3.29 -13.49
C LEU A 170 6.26 -3.81 -12.80
N PRO A 171 7.40 -3.13 -12.97
CA PRO A 171 8.62 -3.49 -12.25
C PRO A 171 8.49 -3.24 -10.74
N ILE A 172 9.29 -3.94 -9.96
CA ILE A 172 9.56 -3.54 -8.57
C ILE A 172 10.36 -2.23 -8.55
N CYS A 173 10.25 -1.47 -7.47
CA CYS A 173 11.07 -0.27 -7.29
C CYS A 173 12.58 -0.62 -7.38
N SER A 174 13.28 -0.02 -8.32
CA SER A 174 14.69 -0.31 -8.62
C SER A 174 15.39 0.92 -9.23
N GLY A 175 16.69 0.78 -9.54
CA GLY A 175 17.46 1.84 -10.22
C GLY A 175 17.50 3.17 -9.45
N LYS A 176 17.28 4.26 -10.16
CA LYS A 176 17.33 5.65 -9.63
C LYS A 176 16.15 5.98 -8.71
N GLU A 177 15.01 5.33 -8.91
CA GLU A 177 13.81 5.50 -8.07
C GLU A 177 14.02 4.94 -6.65
N ARG A 178 14.87 3.92 -6.52
CA ARG A 178 15.13 3.27 -5.25
C ARG A 178 15.96 4.15 -4.34
N LEU A 179 15.40 4.58 -3.22
CA LEU A 179 16.12 5.38 -2.23
C LEU A 179 17.25 4.58 -1.59
N LYS A 180 18.45 5.14 -1.61
CA LYS A 180 19.67 4.54 -1.05
C LYS A 180 20.30 5.49 -0.02
N LYS A 181 20.90 4.90 1.00
CA LYS A 181 21.77 5.58 1.97
C LYS A 181 23.09 5.94 1.31
N ASN A 182 23.88 6.82 1.91
CA ASN A 182 25.23 7.19 1.44
C ASN A 182 26.16 5.99 1.23
N ASN A 183 25.96 4.89 1.97
CA ASN A 183 26.70 3.64 1.82
C ASN A 183 26.13 2.68 0.75
N GLY A 184 25.22 3.14 -0.12
CA GLY A 184 24.61 2.37 -1.19
C GLY A 184 23.53 1.38 -0.76
N LYS A 185 23.30 1.17 0.55
CA LYS A 185 22.25 0.28 1.06
C LYS A 185 20.87 0.90 0.87
N LYS A 186 19.86 0.05 0.65
CA LYS A 186 18.45 0.47 0.55
C LYS A 186 18.02 1.21 1.82
N VAL A 187 17.27 2.31 1.66
CA VAL A 187 16.64 3.00 2.80
C VAL A 187 15.54 2.14 3.38
N HIS A 188 14.62 1.65 2.53
CA HIS A 188 13.50 0.80 2.92
C HIS A 188 13.54 -0.53 2.14
N SER A 189 13.23 -1.64 2.80
CA SER A 189 13.28 -2.98 2.21
C SER A 189 12.23 -3.18 1.11
N THR A 190 11.03 -2.62 1.29
CA THR A 190 9.83 -2.86 0.48
C THR A 190 9.23 -1.61 -0.16
N GLN A 191 10.07 -0.62 -0.53
CA GLN A 191 9.59 0.58 -1.23
C GLN A 191 8.76 0.20 -2.46
N LYS A 192 7.53 0.73 -2.55
CA LYS A 192 6.64 0.51 -3.70
C LYS A 192 7.03 1.41 -4.88
N PRO A 193 6.87 0.95 -6.14
CA PRO A 193 7.18 1.76 -7.31
C PRO A 193 6.16 2.88 -7.52
N GLU A 194 6.63 4.04 -7.94
CA GLU A 194 5.77 5.19 -8.26
C GLU A 194 4.74 4.86 -9.34
N ALA A 195 5.11 4.04 -10.33
CA ALA A 195 4.21 3.61 -11.39
C ALA A 195 2.95 2.91 -10.89
N LEU A 196 3.04 2.14 -9.79
CA LEU A 196 1.90 1.50 -9.15
C LEU A 196 0.96 2.55 -8.55
N LEU A 197 1.52 3.47 -7.75
CA LEU A 197 0.75 4.54 -7.10
C LEU A 197 0.18 5.51 -8.13
N HIS A 198 0.93 5.82 -9.20
CA HIS A 198 0.45 6.66 -10.29
C HIS A 198 -0.82 6.09 -10.92
N ARG A 199 -0.83 4.78 -11.25
CA ARG A 199 -1.98 4.11 -11.84
C ARG A 199 -3.19 4.10 -10.88
N ILE A 200 -2.97 3.79 -9.60
CA ILE A 200 -4.01 3.81 -8.56
C ILE A 200 -4.64 5.20 -8.44
N LEU A 201 -3.82 6.23 -8.24
CA LEU A 201 -4.31 7.59 -8.01
C LEU A 201 -5.00 8.16 -9.26
N LEU A 202 -4.45 7.91 -10.44
CA LEU A 202 -5.08 8.35 -11.68
C LEU A 202 -6.44 7.67 -11.91
N ALA A 203 -6.53 6.37 -11.58
CA ALA A 203 -7.75 5.59 -11.72
C ALA A 203 -8.87 6.06 -10.80
N THR A 204 -8.56 6.39 -9.55
CA THR A 204 -9.58 6.44 -8.48
C THR A 204 -9.63 7.76 -7.72
N THR A 205 -8.98 8.81 -8.26
CA THR A 205 -9.02 10.17 -7.68
C THR A 205 -8.99 11.25 -8.75
N ASN A 206 -9.42 12.46 -8.39
CA ASN A 206 -9.36 13.66 -9.20
C ASN A 206 -8.29 14.64 -8.66
N LYS A 207 -7.87 15.59 -9.50
CA LYS A 207 -6.99 16.69 -9.05
C LYS A 207 -7.65 17.45 -7.90
N GLY A 208 -6.87 17.71 -6.83
CA GLY A 208 -7.36 18.36 -5.61
C GLY A 208 -7.87 17.40 -4.53
N ASP A 209 -8.15 16.12 -4.85
CA ASP A 209 -8.56 15.12 -3.86
C ASP A 209 -7.50 14.92 -2.79
N SER A 210 -7.94 14.48 -1.61
CA SER A 210 -7.11 14.25 -0.43
C SER A 210 -6.86 12.76 -0.23
N ILE A 211 -5.60 12.36 -0.22
CA ILE A 211 -5.11 10.99 -0.11
C ILE A 211 -4.54 10.76 1.29
N PHE A 212 -4.90 9.65 1.91
CA PHE A 212 -4.35 9.23 3.19
C PHE A 212 -3.55 7.94 3.07
N ASP A 213 -2.37 7.89 3.71
CA ASP A 213 -1.54 6.69 3.82
C ASP A 213 -1.14 6.46 5.27
N PRO A 214 -1.72 5.43 5.96
CA PRO A 214 -1.39 5.12 7.35
C PRO A 214 -0.01 4.47 7.55
N PHE A 215 0.65 4.03 6.45
CA PHE A 215 1.92 3.29 6.46
C PHE A 215 2.87 3.86 5.40
N LEU A 216 3.15 5.16 5.49
CA LEU A 216 3.75 5.94 4.41
C LEU A 216 5.12 5.43 3.93
N GLY A 217 5.90 4.78 4.81
CA GLY A 217 7.24 4.30 4.49
C GLY A 217 8.13 5.45 4.01
N THR A 218 8.70 5.29 2.81
CA THR A 218 9.57 6.31 2.19
C THR A 218 8.82 7.41 1.43
N GLY A 219 7.50 7.49 1.55
CA GLY A 219 6.73 8.61 1.01
C GLY A 219 6.30 8.49 -0.45
N THR A 220 6.33 7.31 -1.06
CA THR A 220 5.93 7.13 -2.48
C THR A 220 4.53 7.68 -2.74
N THR A 221 3.56 7.40 -1.86
CA THR A 221 2.19 7.93 -1.96
C THR A 221 2.16 9.46 -1.95
N ALA A 222 2.93 10.10 -1.08
CA ALA A 222 3.00 11.56 -0.99
C ALA A 222 3.62 12.18 -2.25
N VAL A 223 4.71 11.59 -2.75
CA VAL A 223 5.40 12.06 -3.97
C VAL A 223 4.46 11.98 -5.17
N VAL A 224 3.80 10.85 -5.39
CA VAL A 224 2.90 10.67 -6.53
C VAL A 224 1.65 11.54 -6.40
N SER A 225 1.09 11.68 -5.21
CA SER A 225 -0.02 12.60 -4.94
C SER A 225 0.35 14.03 -5.37
N LYS A 226 1.51 14.53 -4.93
CA LYS A 226 2.00 15.86 -5.29
C LYS A 226 2.22 16.01 -6.80
N LYS A 227 2.86 15.03 -7.46
CA LYS A 227 3.08 15.03 -8.93
C LYS A 227 1.78 15.13 -9.71
N LEU A 228 0.71 14.50 -9.22
CA LEU A 228 -0.60 14.47 -9.85
C LEU A 228 -1.54 15.61 -9.41
N GLY A 229 -1.09 16.54 -8.56
CA GLY A 229 -1.90 17.65 -8.03
C GLY A 229 -2.98 17.23 -7.04
N ARG A 230 -2.74 16.16 -6.28
CA ARG A 230 -3.57 15.70 -5.15
C ARG A 230 -2.93 16.17 -3.85
N ASN A 231 -3.77 16.33 -2.82
CA ASN A 231 -3.28 16.55 -1.45
C ASN A 231 -2.96 15.20 -0.81
N TYR A 232 -2.03 15.19 0.13
CA TYR A 232 -1.66 13.98 0.85
C TYR A 232 -1.58 14.22 2.37
N TYR A 233 -1.81 13.14 3.12
CA TYR A 233 -1.52 13.05 4.54
C TYR A 233 -1.00 11.64 4.82
N GLY A 234 0.19 11.53 5.36
CA GLY A 234 0.83 10.26 5.64
C GLY A 234 1.27 10.13 7.08
N ILE A 235 1.24 8.89 7.58
CA ILE A 235 1.79 8.57 8.91
C ILE A 235 2.93 7.58 8.71
N GLU A 236 4.09 7.86 9.33
CA GLU A 236 5.24 6.96 9.37
C GLU A 236 5.72 6.79 10.81
N LYS A 237 5.89 5.54 11.23
CA LYS A 237 6.28 5.22 12.61
C LYS A 237 7.79 5.31 12.80
N ASP A 238 8.57 4.86 11.83
CA ASP A 238 10.02 4.77 11.94
C ASP A 238 10.69 6.08 11.48
N LEU A 239 11.33 6.78 12.42
CA LEU A 239 12.09 8.01 12.14
C LEU A 239 13.14 7.85 11.04
N LYS A 240 13.58 6.64 10.73
CA LYS A 240 14.55 6.41 9.64
C LYS A 240 13.94 6.61 8.24
N TYR A 241 12.62 6.58 8.14
CA TYR A 241 11.89 6.75 6.89
C TYR A 241 11.17 8.10 6.82
N PHE A 242 11.00 8.74 7.97
CA PHE A 242 10.44 10.08 8.13
C PHE A 242 11.51 11.15 7.81
#